data_cfadef536f348c3896901cf093913205
#
_entry.id   cfadef536f348c3896901cf093913205
#
_cell.length_a   1.000
_cell.length_b   1.000
_cell.length_c   1.000
_cell.angle_alpha   90.00
_cell.angle_beta   90.00
_cell.angle_gamma   90.00
#
_symmetry.space_group_name_H-M   'P 1'
#
loop_
_entity.id
_entity.type
_entity.pdbx_description
1 polymer ?
#
loop_
_entity_poly.entity_id
_entity_poly.type
_entity_poly.pdbx_seq_one_letter_code
_entity_poly.pdbx_strand_id
1 'polypeptide(L)'
;MDFICQRCLKKMVLTVVEKVHSKAAELAGNVPGVSVMCSDAMEYFESMSEADIKNTDAFVTLTNNDEYNLIAGMLAEKRNVYKVVTKMNSHSALKELQMNTKICSVSKESAVTDIIIGYSRSLLAAENFDAISSLYRLMDGKLEFVEFKVTSDEAYLGKLIKELQVKKGYIIASIIRNRRLIVPRGDDVIEKGDSVLVCTVNKSILRLQDIFAGV
;
A
#
# COMPACT_ATOMS: atom_id res chain seq x y z
N MET A 1 11.29 0.73 -15.48
CA MET A 1 11.95 -0.13 -14.46
C MET A 1 12.97 0.66 -13.66
N ASP A 2 13.88 1.40 -14.29
CA ASP A 2 14.98 2.17 -13.67
C ASP A 2 14.57 3.01 -12.46
N PHE A 3 13.47 3.76 -12.57
CA PHE A 3 13.00 4.63 -11.48
C PHE A 3 12.62 3.83 -10.22
N ILE A 4 11.98 2.66 -10.37
CA ILE A 4 11.63 1.79 -9.25
C ILE A 4 12.89 1.24 -8.60
N CYS A 5 13.83 0.75 -9.42
CA CYS A 5 15.08 0.20 -8.95
C CYS A 5 15.90 1.23 -8.17
N GLN A 6 16.10 2.43 -8.70
CA GLN A 6 16.83 3.51 -8.02
C GLN A 6 16.22 3.90 -6.68
N ARG A 7 14.90 3.80 -6.56
CA ARG A 7 14.20 4.15 -5.33
C ARG A 7 14.28 3.03 -4.26
N CYS A 8 14.26 1.77 -4.71
CA CYS A 8 14.34 0.60 -3.84
C CYS A 8 15.76 0.33 -3.34
N LEU A 9 16.79 0.51 -4.17
CA LEU A 9 18.19 0.25 -3.84
C LEU A 9 18.70 0.99 -2.59
N LYS A 10 18.11 2.13 -2.25
CA LYS A 10 18.49 2.88 -1.04
C LYS A 10 18.24 2.11 0.25
N LYS A 11 17.42 1.06 0.22
CA LYS A 11 16.94 0.34 1.42
C LYS A 11 16.90 -1.17 1.27
N MET A 12 17.12 -1.71 0.07
CA MET A 12 16.91 -3.12 -0.27
C MET A 12 18.01 -3.64 -1.16
N VAL A 13 18.35 -4.91 -1.03
CA VAL A 13 19.07 -5.67 -2.05
C VAL A 13 18.07 -6.05 -3.13
N LEU A 14 18.35 -5.76 -4.38
CA LEU A 14 17.41 -5.92 -5.47
C LEU A 14 17.99 -6.81 -6.58
N THR A 15 17.25 -7.85 -6.94
CA THR A 15 17.47 -8.66 -8.14
C THR A 15 16.36 -8.40 -9.13
N VAL A 16 16.69 -8.11 -10.37
CA VAL A 16 15.73 -7.94 -11.47
C VAL A 16 15.95 -9.05 -12.48
N VAL A 17 14.86 -9.69 -12.88
CA VAL A 17 14.86 -10.71 -13.94
C VAL A 17 14.19 -10.11 -15.18
N GLU A 18 14.91 -10.03 -16.26
CA GLU A 18 14.44 -9.51 -17.55
C GLU A 18 14.79 -10.50 -18.67
N LYS A 19 13.78 -10.87 -19.45
CA LYS A 19 13.94 -11.87 -20.52
C LYS A 19 14.69 -11.34 -21.73
N VAL A 20 14.53 -10.06 -22.03
CA VAL A 20 15.13 -9.45 -23.23
C VAL A 20 16.54 -8.97 -22.91
N HIS A 21 17.54 -9.59 -23.52
CA HIS A 21 18.96 -9.33 -23.28
C HIS A 21 19.34 -7.84 -23.38
N SER A 22 18.86 -7.15 -24.43
CA SER A 22 19.16 -5.71 -24.61
C SER A 22 18.63 -4.85 -23.45
N LYS A 23 17.43 -5.16 -22.95
CA LYS A 23 16.83 -4.46 -21.79
C LYS A 23 17.54 -4.81 -20.48
N ALA A 24 17.95 -6.07 -20.32
CA ALA A 24 18.72 -6.49 -19.16
C ALA A 24 20.07 -5.77 -19.12
N ALA A 25 20.77 -5.69 -20.25
CA ALA A 25 22.04 -4.97 -20.37
C ALA A 25 21.88 -3.45 -20.12
N GLU A 26 20.85 -2.85 -20.69
CA GLU A 26 20.51 -1.42 -20.46
C GLU A 26 20.25 -1.14 -18.98
N LEU A 27 19.43 -1.96 -18.32
CA LEU A 27 19.13 -1.81 -16.90
C LEU A 27 20.38 -1.95 -16.03
N ALA A 28 21.22 -2.93 -16.31
CA ALA A 28 22.49 -3.14 -15.60
C ALA A 28 23.44 -1.94 -15.74
N GLY A 29 23.44 -1.30 -16.91
CA GLY A 29 24.23 -0.09 -17.16
C GLY A 29 23.66 1.17 -16.48
N ASN A 30 22.34 1.31 -16.45
CA ASN A 30 21.68 2.51 -15.95
C ASN A 30 21.51 2.56 -14.43
N VAL A 31 21.50 1.39 -13.76
CA VAL A 31 21.22 1.32 -12.32
C VAL A 31 22.32 0.50 -11.60
N PRO A 32 23.42 1.15 -11.24
CA PRO A 32 24.49 0.50 -10.48
C PRO A 32 23.98 -0.06 -9.14
N GLY A 33 24.40 -1.28 -8.81
CA GLY A 33 24.00 -1.93 -7.54
C GLY A 33 22.78 -2.83 -7.63
N VAL A 34 22.13 -2.93 -8.78
CA VAL A 34 21.09 -3.93 -9.07
C VAL A 34 21.74 -5.20 -9.60
N SER A 35 21.35 -6.34 -9.07
CA SER A 35 21.66 -7.63 -9.69
C SER A 35 20.67 -7.88 -10.84
N VAL A 36 21.14 -7.96 -12.08
CA VAL A 36 20.28 -8.19 -13.24
C VAL A 36 20.53 -9.58 -13.80
N MET A 37 19.48 -10.39 -13.87
CA MET A 37 19.50 -11.75 -14.44
C MET A 37 18.76 -11.73 -15.78
N CYS A 38 19.44 -12.17 -16.84
CA CYS A 38 18.81 -12.32 -18.16
C CYS A 38 18.22 -13.73 -18.29
N SER A 39 16.93 -13.88 -17.95
CA SER A 39 16.21 -15.16 -17.97
C SER A 39 14.71 -14.94 -18.08
N ASP A 40 13.97 -15.98 -18.41
CA ASP A 40 12.52 -16.01 -18.15
C ASP A 40 12.27 -16.01 -16.64
N ALA A 41 11.31 -15.22 -16.19
CA ALA A 41 11.07 -15.04 -14.76
C ALA A 41 10.58 -16.31 -14.06
N MET A 42 9.80 -17.16 -14.75
CA MET A 42 9.32 -18.43 -14.20
C MET A 42 10.48 -19.43 -14.09
N GLU A 43 11.28 -19.56 -15.16
CA GLU A 43 12.45 -20.44 -15.16
C GLU A 43 13.44 -20.04 -14.07
N TYR A 44 13.69 -18.74 -13.93
CA TYR A 44 14.56 -18.24 -12.86
C TYR A 44 13.99 -18.59 -11.48
N PHE A 45 12.70 -18.31 -11.25
CA PHE A 45 12.06 -18.57 -9.96
C PHE A 45 12.01 -20.06 -9.62
N GLU A 46 11.78 -20.93 -10.61
CA GLU A 46 11.82 -22.39 -10.43
C GLU A 46 13.24 -22.89 -10.10
N SER A 47 14.26 -22.26 -10.65
CA SER A 47 15.68 -22.60 -10.38
C SER A 47 16.19 -22.15 -9.00
N MET A 48 15.47 -21.25 -8.32
CA MET A 48 15.86 -20.77 -6.99
C MET A 48 15.82 -21.88 -5.94
N SER A 49 16.88 -21.99 -5.18
CA SER A 49 16.93 -22.91 -4.04
C SER A 49 15.92 -22.51 -2.94
N GLU A 50 15.57 -23.45 -2.07
CA GLU A 50 14.71 -23.12 -0.90
C GLU A 50 15.36 -22.08 0.02
N ALA A 51 16.68 -22.04 0.12
CA ALA A 51 17.40 -21.07 0.91
C ALA A 51 17.27 -19.66 0.32
N ASP A 52 17.40 -19.51 -1.01
CA ASP A 52 17.22 -18.24 -1.69
C ASP A 52 15.80 -17.70 -1.52
N ILE A 53 14.80 -18.58 -1.60
CA ILE A 53 13.41 -18.20 -1.41
C ILE A 53 13.13 -17.75 0.02
N LYS A 54 13.67 -18.45 1.02
CA LYS A 54 13.53 -18.05 2.45
C LYS A 54 14.19 -16.71 2.73
N ASN A 55 15.24 -16.35 1.97
CA ASN A 55 15.93 -15.07 2.09
C ASN A 55 15.29 -13.96 1.23
N THR A 56 14.20 -14.28 0.51
CA THR A 56 13.47 -13.31 -0.31
C THR A 56 12.32 -12.70 0.49
N ASP A 57 12.47 -11.44 0.89
CA ASP A 57 11.43 -10.71 1.62
C ASP A 57 10.23 -10.36 0.75
N ALA A 58 10.45 -10.05 -0.53
CA ALA A 58 9.40 -9.65 -1.45
C ALA A 58 9.63 -10.15 -2.87
N PHE A 59 8.55 -10.55 -3.53
CA PHE A 59 8.50 -10.93 -4.93
C PHE A 59 7.52 -10.04 -5.68
N VAL A 60 7.99 -9.40 -6.76
CA VAL A 60 7.18 -8.41 -7.50
C VAL A 60 7.14 -8.78 -8.98
N THR A 61 5.95 -8.96 -9.54
CA THR A 61 5.76 -9.23 -10.95
C THR A 61 5.28 -8.00 -11.70
N LEU A 62 6.00 -7.60 -12.75
CA LEU A 62 5.80 -6.36 -13.50
C LEU A 62 5.73 -6.55 -15.02
N THR A 63 5.45 -7.76 -15.50
CA THR A 63 5.35 -8.01 -16.93
C THR A 63 4.10 -7.35 -17.54
N ASN A 64 3.94 -7.40 -18.85
CA ASN A 64 2.74 -6.89 -19.52
C ASN A 64 1.63 -7.94 -19.69
N ASN A 65 1.82 -9.13 -19.12
CA ASN A 65 0.84 -10.21 -19.15
C ASN A 65 0.31 -10.46 -17.75
N ASP A 66 -0.98 -10.18 -17.52
CA ASP A 66 -1.61 -10.25 -16.21
C ASP A 66 -1.75 -11.68 -15.69
N GLU A 67 -2.06 -12.64 -16.59
CA GLU A 67 -2.15 -14.06 -16.26
C GLU A 67 -0.79 -14.58 -15.80
N TYR A 68 0.28 -14.23 -16.53
CA TYR A 68 1.63 -14.60 -16.17
C TYR A 68 2.04 -14.00 -14.82
N ASN A 69 1.72 -12.72 -14.59
CA ASN A 69 1.99 -12.05 -13.33
C ASN A 69 1.28 -12.74 -12.16
N LEU A 70 0.02 -13.10 -12.35
CA LEU A 70 -0.77 -13.78 -11.32
C LEU A 70 -0.23 -15.18 -11.02
N ILE A 71 0.04 -15.99 -12.04
CA ILE A 71 0.58 -17.35 -11.86
C ILE A 71 1.93 -17.31 -11.14
N ALA A 72 2.83 -16.42 -11.56
CA ALA A 72 4.12 -16.25 -10.90
C ALA A 72 3.96 -15.80 -9.43
N GLY A 73 3.01 -14.90 -9.18
CA GLY A 73 2.66 -14.49 -7.80
C GLY A 73 2.12 -15.64 -6.95
N MET A 74 1.23 -16.46 -7.49
CA MET A 74 0.69 -17.63 -6.79
C MET A 74 1.76 -18.68 -6.49
N LEU A 75 2.71 -18.89 -7.38
CA LEU A 75 3.84 -19.78 -7.12
C LEU A 75 4.75 -19.22 -6.02
N ALA A 76 5.01 -17.92 -6.02
CA ALA A 76 5.80 -17.27 -4.97
C ALA A 76 5.11 -17.36 -3.60
N GLU A 77 3.79 -17.16 -3.54
CA GLU A 77 3.00 -17.34 -2.33
C GLU A 77 3.05 -18.79 -1.84
N LYS A 78 2.87 -19.76 -2.73
CA LYS A 78 2.94 -21.19 -2.41
C LYS A 78 4.29 -21.61 -1.85
N ARG A 79 5.38 -20.96 -2.29
CA ARG A 79 6.73 -21.16 -1.75
C ARG A 79 7.03 -20.31 -0.50
N ASN A 80 6.00 -19.68 0.08
CA ASN A 80 6.05 -18.89 1.31
C ASN A 80 6.94 -17.64 1.25
N VAL A 81 7.04 -16.97 0.09
CA VAL A 81 7.61 -15.63 0.04
C VAL A 81 6.74 -14.68 0.88
N TYR A 82 7.38 -13.91 1.77
CA TYR A 82 6.66 -13.11 2.77
C TYR A 82 5.70 -12.09 2.15
N LYS A 83 6.14 -11.38 1.11
CA LYS A 83 5.32 -10.38 0.43
C LYS A 83 5.32 -10.60 -1.08
N VAL A 84 4.14 -10.76 -1.65
CA VAL A 84 3.97 -10.91 -3.09
C VAL A 84 3.14 -9.75 -3.64
N VAL A 85 3.67 -9.07 -4.66
CA VAL A 85 2.99 -7.96 -5.33
C VAL A 85 2.92 -8.28 -6.83
N THR A 86 1.73 -8.19 -7.41
CA THR A 86 1.50 -8.43 -8.83
C THR A 86 0.93 -7.20 -9.51
N LYS A 87 1.52 -6.82 -10.64
CA LYS A 87 0.94 -5.81 -11.53
C LYS A 87 -0.21 -6.43 -12.31
N MET A 88 -1.36 -5.76 -12.32
CA MET A 88 -2.55 -6.15 -13.08
C MET A 88 -3.02 -4.98 -13.93
N ASN A 89 -3.19 -5.17 -15.23
CA ASN A 89 -3.68 -4.12 -16.13
C ASN A 89 -5.19 -4.19 -16.33
N SER A 90 -5.79 -5.37 -16.17
CA SER A 90 -7.24 -5.56 -16.33
C SER A 90 -7.94 -5.88 -15.01
N HIS A 91 -9.21 -5.49 -14.94
CA HIS A 91 -10.03 -5.58 -13.73
C HIS A 91 -10.94 -6.82 -13.69
N SER A 92 -10.82 -7.74 -14.65
CA SER A 92 -11.84 -8.79 -14.85
C SER A 92 -11.68 -10.04 -13.96
N ALA A 93 -11.95 -11.21 -14.49
CA ALA A 93 -12.04 -12.52 -13.81
C ALA A 93 -10.85 -12.92 -12.92
N LEU A 94 -9.66 -12.34 -13.17
CA LEU A 94 -8.46 -12.61 -12.36
C LEU A 94 -8.56 -12.09 -10.92
N LYS A 95 -9.42 -11.09 -10.66
CA LYS A 95 -9.65 -10.57 -9.31
C LYS A 95 -10.33 -11.60 -8.39
N GLU A 96 -11.23 -12.41 -8.92
CA GLU A 96 -11.88 -13.46 -8.14
C GLU A 96 -10.86 -14.51 -7.68
N LEU A 97 -9.88 -14.83 -8.52
CA LEU A 97 -8.80 -15.76 -8.15
C LEU A 97 -7.91 -15.19 -7.03
N GLN A 98 -7.75 -13.88 -6.97
CA GLN A 98 -6.96 -13.22 -5.93
C GLN A 98 -7.65 -13.19 -4.55
N MET A 99 -8.97 -13.23 -4.49
CA MET A 99 -9.71 -13.10 -3.22
C MET A 99 -9.34 -14.16 -2.18
N ASN A 100 -8.76 -15.28 -2.60
CA ASN A 100 -8.33 -16.37 -1.73
C ASN A 100 -6.80 -16.43 -1.54
N THR A 101 -6.07 -15.40 -1.95
CA THR A 101 -4.61 -15.33 -1.86
C THR A 101 -4.16 -14.15 -1.02
N LYS A 102 -2.92 -14.17 -0.53
CA LYS A 102 -2.27 -13.05 0.16
C LYS A 102 -1.55 -12.11 -0.81
N ILE A 103 -1.79 -12.26 -2.10
CA ILE A 103 -1.14 -11.47 -3.16
C ILE A 103 -1.71 -10.04 -3.16
N CYS A 104 -0.84 -9.07 -3.09
CA CYS A 104 -1.19 -7.67 -3.27
C CYS A 104 -1.17 -7.33 -4.77
N SER A 105 -2.34 -7.03 -5.35
CA SER A 105 -2.38 -6.55 -6.74
C SER A 105 -2.32 -5.03 -6.82
N VAL A 106 -1.61 -4.55 -7.82
CA VAL A 106 -1.49 -3.11 -8.12
C VAL A 106 -1.84 -2.90 -9.59
N SER A 107 -2.81 -2.03 -9.87
CA SER A 107 -3.07 -1.57 -11.23
C SER A 107 -2.73 -0.09 -11.38
N LYS A 108 -2.36 0.29 -12.61
CA LYS A 108 -2.03 1.66 -12.95
C LYS A 108 -3.25 2.58 -12.75
N GLU A 109 -4.41 2.10 -13.17
CA GLU A 109 -5.69 2.82 -13.08
C GLU A 109 -6.10 3.04 -11.62
N SER A 110 -5.98 2.01 -10.77
CA SER A 110 -6.29 2.15 -9.34
C SER A 110 -5.35 3.15 -8.68
N ALA A 111 -4.04 3.04 -8.92
CA ALA A 111 -3.05 3.93 -8.32
C ALA A 111 -3.28 5.40 -8.70
N VAL A 112 -3.54 5.68 -9.98
CA VAL A 112 -3.84 7.04 -10.46
C VAL A 112 -5.17 7.53 -9.89
N THR A 113 -6.19 6.70 -9.89
CA THR A 113 -7.52 7.05 -9.33
C THR A 113 -7.42 7.40 -7.85
N ASP A 114 -6.67 6.62 -7.07
CA ASP A 114 -6.51 6.88 -5.63
C ASP A 114 -5.77 8.19 -5.36
N ILE A 115 -4.75 8.51 -6.17
CA ILE A 115 -4.06 9.79 -6.10
C ILE A 115 -5.02 10.96 -6.43
N ILE A 116 -5.80 10.86 -7.51
CA ILE A 116 -6.74 11.91 -7.90
C ILE A 116 -7.82 12.12 -6.83
N ILE A 117 -8.41 11.04 -6.31
CA ILE A 117 -9.43 11.13 -5.26
C ILE A 117 -8.84 11.71 -3.98
N GLY A 118 -7.64 11.26 -3.58
CA GLY A 118 -6.95 11.79 -2.41
C GLY A 118 -6.68 13.28 -2.55
N TYR A 119 -6.17 13.71 -3.70
CA TYR A 119 -5.92 15.13 -3.99
C TYR A 119 -7.22 15.95 -4.01
N SER A 120 -8.27 15.47 -4.67
CA SER A 120 -9.56 16.16 -4.71
C SER A 120 -10.17 16.34 -3.32
N ARG A 121 -10.09 15.31 -2.47
CA ARG A 121 -10.55 15.39 -1.08
C ARG A 121 -9.68 16.34 -0.24
N SER A 122 -8.37 16.36 -0.45
CA SER A 122 -7.49 17.29 0.25
C SER A 122 -7.77 18.74 -0.13
N LEU A 123 -8.13 19.03 -1.38
CA LEU A 123 -8.57 20.36 -1.79
C LEU A 123 -9.88 20.78 -1.10
N LEU A 124 -10.85 19.86 -1.02
CA LEU A 124 -12.12 20.12 -0.31
C LEU A 124 -11.92 20.29 1.20
N ALA A 125 -10.94 19.58 1.77
CA ALA A 125 -10.59 19.70 3.18
C ALA A 125 -9.72 20.94 3.48
N ALA A 126 -9.01 21.49 2.48
CA ALA A 126 -8.10 22.64 2.65
C ALA A 126 -8.81 23.94 3.11
N GLU A 127 -10.12 24.03 2.90
CA GLU A 127 -10.94 25.09 3.52
C GLU A 127 -11.17 24.89 5.03
N ASN A 128 -10.81 23.71 5.59
CA ASN A 128 -11.09 23.32 6.97
C ASN A 128 -9.99 22.38 7.52
N PHE A 129 -8.91 22.90 7.93
CA PHE A 129 -7.86 22.55 8.92
C PHE A 129 -7.31 21.10 9.08
N ASP A 130 -7.99 20.02 8.77
CA ASP A 130 -7.44 18.66 8.88
C ASP A 130 -7.17 18.07 7.48
N ALA A 131 -5.93 18.19 7.03
CA ALA A 131 -5.56 17.68 5.71
C ALA A 131 -5.56 16.16 5.69
N ILE A 132 -6.30 15.56 4.75
CA ILE A 132 -6.11 14.16 4.36
C ILE A 132 -4.70 14.04 3.78
N SER A 133 -3.84 13.29 4.45
CA SER A 133 -2.46 13.07 4.00
C SER A 133 -2.34 11.88 3.06
N SER A 134 -3.18 10.86 3.24
CA SER A 134 -3.18 9.67 2.40
C SER A 134 -4.57 9.02 2.36
N LEU A 135 -4.89 8.42 1.20
CA LEU A 135 -6.10 7.64 1.01
C LEU A 135 -5.76 6.32 0.32
N TYR A 136 -6.18 5.22 0.92
CA TYR A 136 -6.01 3.88 0.36
C TYR A 136 -7.37 3.21 0.27
N ARG A 137 -7.69 2.64 -0.89
CA ARG A 137 -8.93 1.93 -1.12
C ARG A 137 -8.67 0.44 -1.29
N LEU A 138 -9.39 -0.36 -0.55
CA LEU A 138 -9.33 -1.82 -0.60
C LEU A 138 -10.67 -2.40 -1.01
N MET A 139 -10.66 -3.66 -1.46
CA MET A 139 -11.89 -4.40 -1.83
C MET A 139 -12.75 -3.64 -2.84
N ASP A 140 -12.15 -3.14 -3.92
CA ASP A 140 -12.81 -2.33 -4.96
C ASP A 140 -13.49 -1.07 -4.43
N GLY A 141 -12.87 -0.44 -3.44
CA GLY A 141 -13.37 0.78 -2.82
C GLY A 141 -14.52 0.56 -1.84
N LYS A 142 -14.77 -0.67 -1.40
CA LYS A 142 -15.74 -0.96 -0.33
C LYS A 142 -15.20 -0.58 1.05
N LEU A 143 -13.88 -0.55 1.20
CA LEU A 143 -13.18 -0.18 2.42
C LEU A 143 -12.15 0.89 2.10
N GLU A 144 -12.13 1.94 2.87
CA GLU A 144 -11.15 3.02 2.76
C GLU A 144 -10.33 3.15 4.03
N PHE A 145 -9.04 3.41 3.87
CA PHE A 145 -8.16 3.86 4.93
C PHE A 145 -7.76 5.30 4.62
N VAL A 146 -8.14 6.20 5.50
CA VAL A 146 -7.88 7.64 5.36
C VAL A 146 -6.95 8.07 6.47
N GLU A 147 -5.83 8.66 6.12
CA GLU A 147 -4.86 9.21 7.06
C GLU A 147 -5.09 10.70 7.20
N PHE A 148 -5.32 11.15 8.44
CA PHE A 148 -5.47 12.55 8.80
C PHE A 148 -4.26 13.03 9.58
N LYS A 149 -3.73 14.19 9.20
CA LYS A 149 -2.71 14.88 9.98
C LYS A 149 -3.38 15.87 10.89
N VAL A 150 -3.28 15.66 12.18
CA VAL A 150 -3.86 16.54 13.21
C VAL A 150 -3.01 17.80 13.37
N THR A 151 -3.45 18.90 12.79
CA THR A 151 -2.71 20.16 12.75
C THR A 151 -3.35 21.29 13.56
N SER A 152 -4.67 21.24 13.72
CA SER A 152 -5.47 22.25 14.42
C SER A 152 -5.86 21.82 15.83
N ASP A 153 -6.33 22.77 16.62
CA ASP A 153 -6.87 22.53 17.96
C ASP A 153 -8.36 22.21 17.81
N GLU A 154 -8.72 20.95 18.00
CA GLU A 154 -10.06 20.42 17.82
C GLU A 154 -10.64 19.88 19.13
N ALA A 155 -11.96 19.88 19.24
CA ALA A 155 -12.67 19.53 20.48
C ALA A 155 -12.48 18.07 20.95
N TYR A 156 -11.98 17.20 20.08
CA TYR A 156 -11.67 15.80 20.40
C TYR A 156 -10.26 15.61 21.00
N LEU A 157 -9.37 16.60 20.91
CA LEU A 157 -7.99 16.48 21.40
C LEU A 157 -7.94 16.30 22.90
N GLY A 158 -7.06 15.42 23.35
CA GLY A 158 -6.82 15.13 24.77
C GLY A 158 -7.96 14.39 25.46
N LYS A 159 -9.08 14.11 24.78
CA LYS A 159 -10.13 13.25 25.31
C LYS A 159 -9.78 11.79 25.12
N LEU A 160 -10.19 10.94 26.07
CA LEU A 160 -10.00 9.49 25.93
C LEU A 160 -10.85 8.97 24.76
N ILE A 161 -10.28 8.08 23.95
CA ILE A 161 -10.99 7.53 22.79
C ILE A 161 -12.31 6.86 23.17
N LYS A 162 -12.39 6.22 24.36
CA LYS A 162 -13.64 5.65 24.87
C LYS A 162 -14.73 6.68 25.17
N GLU A 163 -14.37 7.95 25.40
CA GLU A 163 -15.30 9.06 25.62
C GLU A 163 -15.77 9.70 24.32
N LEU A 164 -14.97 9.53 23.27
CA LEU A 164 -15.31 9.94 21.92
C LEU A 164 -16.28 8.94 21.31
N GLN A 165 -17.53 9.36 21.10
CA GLN A 165 -18.53 8.48 20.47
C GLN A 165 -18.22 8.33 18.97
N VAL A 166 -17.41 7.32 18.63
CA VAL A 166 -17.11 7.01 17.23
C VAL A 166 -18.38 6.49 16.53
N LYS A 167 -18.77 7.15 15.44
CA LYS A 167 -19.96 6.78 14.65
C LYS A 167 -19.78 5.39 14.03
N LYS A 168 -20.90 4.69 13.81
CA LYS A 168 -20.93 3.39 13.15
C LYS A 168 -20.33 3.48 11.75
N GLY A 169 -19.48 2.51 11.40
CA GLY A 169 -18.80 2.43 10.10
C GLY A 169 -17.42 3.10 10.07
N TYR A 170 -16.92 3.57 11.22
CA TYR A 170 -15.56 4.11 11.36
C TYR A 170 -14.80 3.38 12.46
N ILE A 171 -13.51 3.17 12.25
CA ILE A 171 -12.58 2.61 13.23
C ILE A 171 -11.29 3.41 13.16
N ILE A 172 -10.79 3.86 14.30
CA ILE A 172 -9.43 4.41 14.40
C ILE A 172 -8.48 3.21 14.39
N ALA A 173 -7.82 2.98 13.27
CA ALA A 173 -6.99 1.78 13.05
C ALA A 173 -5.61 1.94 13.69
N SER A 174 -5.01 3.14 13.60
CA SER A 174 -3.73 3.43 14.23
C SER A 174 -3.51 4.93 14.43
N ILE A 175 -2.61 5.27 15.35
CA ILE A 175 -2.08 6.61 15.56
C ILE A 175 -0.57 6.54 15.39
N ILE A 176 0.00 7.44 14.61
CA ILE A 176 1.45 7.59 14.46
C ILE A 176 1.85 8.88 15.18
N ARG A 177 2.58 8.73 16.28
CA ARG A 177 3.11 9.82 17.11
C ARG A 177 4.62 9.71 17.20
N ASN A 178 5.34 10.77 16.83
CA ASN A 178 6.80 10.79 16.87
C ASN A 178 7.45 9.60 16.15
N ARG A 179 6.91 9.21 14.97
CA ARG A 179 7.33 8.04 14.17
C ARG A 179 7.11 6.67 14.85
N ARG A 180 6.34 6.61 15.92
CA ARG A 180 5.94 5.36 16.58
C ARG A 180 4.49 5.07 16.26
N LEU A 181 4.24 3.81 15.86
CA LEU A 181 2.90 3.30 15.63
C LEU A 181 2.26 2.93 16.98
N ILE A 182 1.07 3.44 17.23
CA ILE A 182 0.21 3.13 18.37
C ILE A 182 -1.04 2.45 17.82
N VAL A 183 -1.36 1.27 18.32
CA VAL A 183 -2.68 0.63 18.10
C VAL A 183 -3.59 1.17 19.21
N PRO A 184 -4.54 2.08 18.88
CA PRO A 184 -5.26 2.83 19.90
C PRO A 184 -6.21 1.94 20.70
N ARG A 185 -6.28 2.22 22.01
CA ARG A 185 -7.23 1.64 22.96
C ARG A 185 -8.14 2.73 23.50
N GLY A 186 -9.17 2.32 24.21
CA GLY A 186 -10.11 3.29 24.79
C GLY A 186 -9.50 4.33 25.73
N ASP A 187 -8.38 4.00 26.37
CA ASP A 187 -7.67 4.90 27.31
C ASP A 187 -6.60 5.77 26.65
N ASP A 188 -6.38 5.61 25.33
CA ASP A 188 -5.50 6.48 24.58
C ASP A 188 -6.20 7.78 24.20
N VAL A 189 -5.40 8.79 23.84
CA VAL A 189 -5.85 10.11 23.39
C VAL A 189 -5.24 10.45 22.04
N ILE A 190 -5.93 11.31 21.29
CA ILE A 190 -5.39 11.91 20.06
C ILE A 190 -4.76 13.25 20.44
N GLU A 191 -3.55 13.51 19.97
CA GLU A 191 -2.80 14.74 20.25
C GLU A 191 -2.49 15.50 18.96
N LYS A 192 -2.26 16.78 19.10
CA LYS A 192 -1.78 17.63 17.99
C LYS A 192 -0.45 17.13 17.47
N GLY A 193 -0.33 17.01 16.17
CA GLY A 193 0.85 16.46 15.50
C GLY A 193 0.75 14.96 15.17
N ASP A 194 -0.27 14.27 15.68
CA ASP A 194 -0.52 12.87 15.31
C ASP A 194 -0.89 12.71 13.84
N SER A 195 -0.58 11.55 13.30
CA SER A 195 -1.17 11.02 12.07
C SER A 195 -2.14 9.91 12.47
N VAL A 196 -3.44 10.12 12.21
CA VAL A 196 -4.51 9.20 12.60
C VAL A 196 -5.03 8.46 11.38
N LEU A 197 -4.90 7.14 11.37
CA LEU A 197 -5.42 6.29 10.32
C LEU A 197 -6.82 5.80 10.69
N VAL A 198 -7.80 6.17 9.90
CA VAL A 198 -9.20 5.77 10.05
C VAL A 198 -9.56 4.75 8.98
N CYS A 199 -10.11 3.61 9.39
CA CYS A 199 -10.71 2.62 8.52
C CYS A 199 -12.22 2.87 8.43
N THR A 200 -12.78 2.93 7.21
CA THR A 200 -14.19 3.24 7.02
C THR A 200 -14.80 2.58 5.79
N VAL A 201 -16.08 2.27 5.87
CA VAL A 201 -16.94 1.89 4.73
C VAL A 201 -17.68 3.09 4.14
N ASN A 202 -17.59 4.25 4.78
CA ASN A 202 -18.24 5.49 4.36
C ASN A 202 -17.29 6.34 3.51
N LYS A 203 -17.67 6.63 2.28
CA LYS A 203 -16.81 7.28 1.27
C LYS A 203 -16.77 8.83 1.33
N SER A 204 -17.41 9.44 2.32
CA SER A 204 -17.61 10.89 2.36
C SER A 204 -16.87 11.61 3.49
N ILE A 205 -15.94 10.94 4.17
CA ILE A 205 -15.18 11.56 5.26
C ILE A 205 -14.19 12.59 4.69
N LEU A 206 -14.29 13.81 5.19
CA LEU A 206 -13.39 14.91 4.80
C LEU A 206 -12.52 15.37 5.97
N ARG A 207 -12.99 15.24 7.23
CA ARG A 207 -12.28 15.68 8.44
C ARG A 207 -12.32 14.61 9.50
N LEU A 208 -11.28 14.56 10.33
CA LEU A 208 -11.21 13.58 11.42
C LEU A 208 -12.38 13.75 12.41
N GLN A 209 -12.79 14.97 12.73
CA GLN A 209 -13.94 15.23 13.60
C GLN A 209 -15.25 14.62 13.09
N ASP A 210 -15.39 14.40 11.78
CA ASP A 210 -16.62 13.86 11.18
C ASP A 210 -16.94 12.44 11.65
N ILE A 211 -15.94 11.71 12.18
CA ILE A 211 -16.14 10.35 12.71
C ILE A 211 -16.76 10.34 14.11
N PHE A 212 -16.75 11.47 14.82
CA PHE A 212 -17.26 11.56 16.19
C PHE A 212 -18.69 12.09 16.21
N ALA A 213 -19.50 11.62 17.15
CA ALA A 213 -20.84 12.12 17.39
C ALA A 213 -20.78 13.18 18.51
N GLY A 214 -21.32 14.37 18.25
CA GLY A 214 -21.43 15.41 19.27
C GLY A 214 -20.15 16.19 19.56
N VAL A 215 -19.21 16.21 18.62
CA VAL A 215 -18.00 17.05 18.68
C VAL A 215 -18.06 18.07 17.57
#